data_eac696e3185dc2ad5e3a1aee35636c09
#
_entry.id   eac696e3185dc2ad5e3a1aee35636c09
#
_cell.length_a   1.000
_cell.length_b   1.000
_cell.length_c   1.000
_cell.angle_alpha   90.00
_cell.angle_beta   90.00
_cell.angle_gamma   90.00
#
_symmetry.space_group_name_H-M   'P 1'
#
loop_
_entity.id
_entity.type
_entity.pdbx_description
1 polymer ?
#
loop_
_entity_poly.entity_id
_entity_poly.type
_entity_poly.pdbx_seq_one_letter_code
_entity_poly.pdbx_strand_id
1 'polypeptide(L)'
;MSTSRYLLSTLGGLIAAWAAGQALAGAPDGDRVRTAVGEIVLPPPDPGHDAQRRSKVIGWPEGKTPTAPPGFVVSRYADGLDSPRWLLVTPNGDVLVAESSTASRSADRITLFRDSDGDGRPDRREVFLQRNLKKPLGMQVIGQRFYVANTDGVWRYPYQPGDIRIAGEGEKILDLPAGGYNNHWTRNLLANVDGSKLYVSVGSGSNIGEHGMDNEVRRAAILEVDPDGQHETLYAGGLRNPVGMAWAPGTQTLWTVVNERDRLGDELVPDYLTHVERGGFYGWPYAYFGPHEDPRLAGQRPDLVREARVPDVPLGAHTASLGLAFYNQEAFPEKYRGGAFIGQHGSWNHSSLVGYQVAFVPFERGSPKGPAEPFLQGFIADANKGEVHGRPVGVAVLPSGALLVADDAGGTLWQVRAAP
;
A
#
# COMPACT_ATOMS: atom_id res chain seq x y z
N MET A 1 50.36 -72.99 12.91
CA MET A 1 49.05 -72.92 12.29
C MET A 1 48.11 -72.25 13.26
N SER A 2 47.98 -70.93 13.17
CA SER A 2 47.36 -70.11 14.22
C SER A 2 46.08 -69.51 13.66
N THR A 3 44.98 -69.78 14.29
CA THR A 3 43.64 -69.23 13.98
C THR A 3 43.37 -68.10 14.90
N SER A 4 43.40 -66.85 14.38
CA SER A 4 43.01 -65.66 15.10
C SER A 4 41.49 -65.45 15.02
N ARG A 5 40.86 -65.39 16.18
CA ARG A 5 39.47 -65.02 16.36
C ARG A 5 39.36 -63.52 16.54
N TYR A 6 38.56 -62.81 15.73
CA TYR A 6 38.19 -61.39 15.96
C TYR A 6 36.99 -61.35 16.92
N LEU A 7 37.19 -60.63 18.01
CA LEU A 7 36.11 -60.21 18.92
C LEU A 7 35.51 -58.90 18.40
N LEU A 8 34.21 -58.88 18.14
CA LEU A 8 33.42 -57.65 17.99
C LEU A 8 33.02 -57.13 19.35
N SER A 9 33.54 -55.96 19.71
CA SER A 9 33.05 -55.18 20.85
C SER A 9 32.00 -54.17 20.39
N THR A 10 30.76 -54.39 20.79
CA THR A 10 29.66 -53.42 20.65
C THR A 10 29.81 -52.34 21.71
N LEU A 11 30.21 -51.14 21.34
CA LEU A 11 30.07 -49.95 22.18
C LEU A 11 28.64 -49.41 22.03
N GLY A 12 27.85 -49.56 23.07
CA GLY A 12 26.60 -48.88 23.25
C GLY A 12 26.86 -47.42 23.67
N GLY A 13 26.69 -46.50 22.74
CA GLY A 13 26.73 -45.06 23.03
C GLY A 13 25.40 -44.62 23.64
N LEU A 14 25.41 -44.29 24.92
CA LEU A 14 24.33 -43.53 25.57
C LEU A 14 24.31 -42.09 24.99
N ILE A 15 23.30 -41.76 24.18
CA ILE A 15 23.02 -40.36 23.81
C ILE A 15 22.27 -39.76 25.00
N ALA A 16 23.01 -39.02 25.85
CA ALA A 16 22.42 -38.14 26.83
C ALA A 16 21.77 -36.93 26.08
N ALA A 17 20.44 -36.95 25.99
CA ALA A 17 19.68 -35.78 25.51
C ALA A 17 19.84 -34.64 26.54
N TRP A 18 20.68 -33.67 26.24
CA TRP A 18 20.68 -32.40 26.92
C TRP A 18 19.46 -31.62 26.44
N ALA A 19 18.37 -31.68 27.20
CA ALA A 19 17.30 -30.70 27.11
C ALA A 19 17.85 -29.39 27.69
N ALA A 20 18.48 -28.60 26.81
CA ALA A 20 18.74 -27.21 27.11
C ALA A 20 17.38 -26.52 27.22
N GLY A 21 16.94 -26.31 28.45
CA GLY A 21 15.88 -25.37 28.76
C GLY A 21 16.35 -23.98 28.31
N GLN A 22 16.01 -23.57 27.11
CA GLN A 22 16.03 -22.16 26.76
C GLN A 22 15.01 -21.50 27.69
N ALA A 23 15.52 -20.78 28.70
CA ALA A 23 14.71 -19.81 29.40
C ALA A 23 14.05 -18.94 28.31
N LEU A 24 12.73 -18.98 28.20
CA LEU A 24 11.94 -18.03 27.41
C LEU A 24 12.38 -16.66 27.92
N ALA A 25 13.16 -15.95 27.12
CA ALA A 25 13.36 -14.54 27.32
C ALA A 25 11.95 -13.98 27.55
N GLY A 26 11.76 -13.21 28.63
CA GLY A 26 10.46 -12.68 29.00
C GLY A 26 9.80 -12.08 27.75
N ALA A 27 8.50 -12.35 27.57
CA ALA A 27 7.75 -11.77 26.47
C ALA A 27 8.02 -10.24 26.50
N PRO A 28 8.26 -9.60 25.36
CA PRO A 28 8.49 -8.16 25.35
C PRO A 28 7.34 -7.46 26.09
N ASP A 29 7.67 -6.50 26.95
CA ASP A 29 6.67 -5.64 27.57
C ASP A 29 5.86 -4.97 26.45
N GLY A 30 4.54 -5.16 26.44
CA GLY A 30 3.67 -4.58 25.43
C GLY A 30 2.26 -5.14 25.47
N ASP A 31 1.37 -4.44 24.78
CA ASP A 31 -0.04 -4.81 24.70
C ASP A 31 -0.26 -5.92 23.66
N ARG A 32 -0.94 -7.01 24.08
CA ARG A 32 -1.32 -8.08 23.17
C ARG A 32 -2.59 -7.72 22.42
N VAL A 33 -2.52 -7.76 21.11
CA VAL A 33 -3.64 -7.42 20.24
C VAL A 33 -3.97 -8.58 19.32
N ARG A 34 -5.22 -9.01 19.35
CA ARG A 34 -5.72 -10.05 18.45
C ARG A 34 -6.17 -9.42 17.14
N THR A 35 -5.52 -9.80 16.04
CA THR A 35 -5.85 -9.41 14.67
C THR A 35 -6.54 -10.58 13.93
N ALA A 36 -6.94 -10.33 12.68
CA ALA A 36 -7.50 -11.39 11.84
C ALA A 36 -6.49 -12.50 11.48
N VAL A 37 -5.19 -12.20 11.55
CA VAL A 37 -4.11 -13.11 11.16
C VAL A 37 -3.29 -13.63 12.33
N GLY A 38 -3.73 -13.40 13.56
CA GLY A 38 -3.06 -13.86 14.78
C GLY A 38 -2.92 -12.78 15.83
N GLU A 39 -2.22 -13.11 16.90
CA GLU A 39 -1.90 -12.18 17.98
C GLU A 39 -0.57 -11.50 17.70
N ILE A 40 -0.51 -10.20 17.94
CA ILE A 40 0.73 -9.40 17.91
C ILE A 40 0.96 -8.74 19.26
N VAL A 41 2.17 -8.30 19.53
CA VAL A 41 2.54 -7.51 20.69
C VAL A 41 2.92 -6.12 20.21
N LEU A 42 2.19 -5.10 20.64
CA LEU A 42 2.55 -3.70 20.42
C LEU A 42 3.49 -3.26 21.55
N PRO A 43 4.71 -2.80 21.26
CA PRO A 43 5.59 -2.32 22.33
C PRO A 43 5.01 -1.03 22.97
N PRO A 44 5.48 -0.67 24.17
CA PRO A 44 5.09 0.62 24.76
C PRO A 44 5.54 1.78 23.87
N PRO A 45 4.74 2.85 23.80
CA PRO A 45 5.11 4.05 23.04
C PRO A 45 6.41 4.66 23.53
N ASP A 46 7.31 5.00 22.60
CA ASP A 46 8.54 5.73 22.88
C ASP A 46 8.58 7.07 22.12
N PRO A 47 7.88 8.11 22.61
CA PRO A 47 7.86 9.43 21.96
C PRO A 47 9.21 10.17 22.02
N GLY A 48 10.15 9.68 22.81
CA GLY A 48 11.52 10.21 22.87
C GLY A 48 12.42 9.71 21.75
N HIS A 49 12.06 8.61 21.12
CA HIS A 49 12.81 8.04 19.99
C HIS A 49 12.23 8.52 18.65
N ASP A 50 12.90 9.52 18.06
CA ASP A 50 12.55 10.07 16.72
C ASP A 50 13.72 9.81 15.75
N ALA A 51 14.00 8.55 15.46
CA ALA A 51 15.01 8.19 14.49
C ALA A 51 14.56 8.60 13.08
N GLN A 52 15.47 9.25 12.34
CA GLN A 52 15.19 9.69 10.97
C GLN A 52 16.29 9.18 10.03
N ARG A 53 15.92 8.28 9.14
CA ARG A 53 16.81 7.76 8.12
C ARG A 53 16.17 7.91 6.73
N ARG A 54 16.45 9.05 6.09
CA ARG A 54 16.01 9.31 4.73
C ARG A 54 16.83 8.51 3.74
N SER A 55 16.16 7.83 2.81
CA SER A 55 16.83 7.10 1.75
C SER A 55 17.41 8.06 0.69
N LYS A 56 18.55 7.66 0.12
CA LYS A 56 19.17 8.28 -1.04
C LYS A 56 18.91 7.41 -2.26
N VAL A 57 18.19 7.94 -3.22
CA VAL A 57 17.90 7.24 -4.48
C VAL A 57 19.13 7.29 -5.37
N ILE A 58 19.62 6.12 -5.79
CA ILE A 58 20.76 5.97 -6.70
C ILE A 58 20.34 5.42 -8.08
N GLY A 59 19.04 5.06 -8.24
CA GLY A 59 18.51 4.48 -9.45
C GLY A 59 18.88 3.01 -9.67
N TRP A 60 18.30 2.42 -10.70
CA TRP A 60 18.54 1.02 -11.07
C TRP A 60 19.74 0.90 -12.02
N PRO A 61 20.75 0.10 -11.68
CA PRO A 61 21.82 -0.23 -12.62
C PRO A 61 21.30 -0.89 -13.87
N GLU A 62 22.00 -0.76 -14.98
CA GLU A 62 21.67 -1.44 -16.23
C GLU A 62 21.56 -2.96 -16.02
N GLY A 63 20.52 -3.56 -16.58
CA GLY A 63 20.22 -4.99 -16.46
C GLY A 63 19.72 -5.46 -15.10
N LYS A 64 19.69 -4.60 -14.05
CA LYS A 64 19.13 -4.95 -12.76
C LYS A 64 17.63 -4.72 -12.70
N THR A 65 16.94 -5.64 -12.03
CA THR A 65 15.50 -5.60 -11.74
C THR A 65 15.26 -5.89 -10.27
N PRO A 66 14.10 -5.54 -9.72
CA PRO A 66 13.63 -6.11 -8.47
C PRO A 66 13.60 -7.63 -8.54
N THR A 67 13.57 -8.28 -7.38
CA THR A 67 13.60 -9.74 -7.24
C THR A 67 12.24 -10.22 -6.72
N ALA A 68 11.59 -11.11 -7.46
CA ALA A 68 10.39 -11.84 -7.05
C ALA A 68 10.75 -13.26 -6.59
N PRO A 69 9.83 -14.00 -5.93
CA PRO A 69 10.03 -15.40 -5.56
C PRO A 69 10.33 -16.29 -6.78
N PRO A 70 10.92 -17.49 -6.57
CA PRO A 70 11.08 -18.47 -7.65
C PRO A 70 9.75 -18.75 -8.38
N GLY A 71 9.81 -18.91 -9.70
CA GLY A 71 8.63 -19.10 -10.55
C GLY A 71 8.06 -17.81 -11.12
N PHE A 72 8.75 -16.67 -10.92
CA PHE A 72 8.39 -15.39 -11.53
C PHE A 72 9.54 -14.78 -12.33
N VAL A 73 9.17 -13.98 -13.32
CA VAL A 73 10.08 -13.16 -14.12
C VAL A 73 9.71 -11.70 -13.93
N VAL A 74 10.71 -10.88 -13.64
CA VAL A 74 10.56 -9.42 -13.51
C VAL A 74 11.19 -8.74 -14.71
N SER A 75 10.47 -7.82 -15.33
CA SER A 75 10.95 -7.01 -16.45
C SER A 75 10.49 -5.55 -16.34
N ARG A 76 11.17 -4.65 -17.04
CA ARG A 76 10.65 -3.28 -17.21
C ARG A 76 9.46 -3.31 -18.17
N TYR A 77 8.35 -2.74 -17.74
CA TYR A 77 7.19 -2.50 -18.60
C TYR A 77 7.35 -1.14 -19.31
N ALA A 78 7.75 -0.11 -18.57
CA ALA A 78 8.06 1.20 -19.10
C ALA A 78 9.05 1.94 -18.18
N ASP A 79 9.77 2.93 -18.71
CA ASP A 79 10.70 3.78 -17.98
C ASP A 79 10.62 5.25 -18.42
N GLY A 80 11.46 6.11 -17.85
CA GLY A 80 11.49 7.54 -18.18
C GLY A 80 10.19 8.26 -17.78
N LEU A 81 9.55 7.84 -16.71
CA LEU A 81 8.41 8.48 -16.10
C LEU A 81 8.85 9.47 -15.02
N ASP A 82 8.04 10.51 -14.78
CA ASP A 82 8.30 11.50 -13.74
C ASP A 82 7.45 11.22 -12.50
N SER A 83 7.99 10.47 -11.57
CA SER A 83 7.32 10.04 -10.34
C SER A 83 5.98 9.32 -10.60
N PRO A 84 5.99 8.14 -11.26
CA PRO A 84 4.78 7.34 -11.44
C PRO A 84 4.25 6.86 -10.09
N ARG A 85 3.01 7.23 -9.75
CA ARG A 85 2.45 6.97 -8.41
C ARG A 85 1.30 6.00 -8.42
N TRP A 86 0.39 6.12 -9.37
CA TRP A 86 -0.83 5.32 -9.38
C TRP A 86 -1.10 4.75 -10.76
N LEU A 87 -1.73 3.58 -10.76
CA LEU A 87 -2.02 2.81 -11.96
C LEU A 87 -3.52 2.55 -12.05
N LEU A 88 -4.08 2.73 -13.23
CA LEU A 88 -5.42 2.25 -13.57
C LEU A 88 -5.34 1.43 -14.85
N VAL A 89 -5.79 0.19 -14.81
CA VAL A 89 -6.02 -0.62 -15.99
C VAL A 89 -7.44 -0.36 -16.47
N THR A 90 -7.59 0.17 -17.67
CA THR A 90 -8.90 0.49 -18.25
C THR A 90 -9.62 -0.77 -18.76
N PRO A 91 -10.94 -0.71 -19.01
CA PRO A 91 -11.69 -1.88 -19.48
C PRO A 91 -11.16 -2.50 -20.80
N ASN A 92 -10.48 -1.72 -21.64
CA ASN A 92 -9.86 -2.22 -22.88
C ASN A 92 -8.38 -2.64 -22.72
N GLY A 93 -7.86 -2.64 -21.47
CA GLY A 93 -6.52 -3.13 -21.15
C GLY A 93 -5.42 -2.05 -21.20
N ASP A 94 -5.72 -0.80 -21.56
CA ASP A 94 -4.73 0.27 -21.48
C ASP A 94 -4.33 0.54 -20.03
N VAL A 95 -3.07 0.93 -19.83
CA VAL A 95 -2.54 1.30 -18.52
C VAL A 95 -2.41 2.81 -18.44
N LEU A 96 -3.16 3.43 -17.54
CA LEU A 96 -3.03 4.84 -17.19
C LEU A 96 -2.16 4.99 -15.95
N VAL A 97 -1.22 5.94 -16.02
CA VAL A 97 -0.24 6.19 -14.96
C VAL A 97 -0.34 7.64 -14.52
N ALA A 98 -0.69 7.86 -13.25
CA ALA A 98 -0.61 9.19 -12.66
C ALA A 98 0.83 9.51 -12.27
N GLU A 99 1.38 10.56 -12.85
CA GLU A 99 2.71 11.08 -12.57
C GLU A 99 2.59 12.35 -11.74
N SER A 100 2.99 12.27 -10.46
CA SER A 100 2.84 13.37 -9.52
C SER A 100 3.82 13.26 -8.36
N SER A 101 4.23 14.39 -7.80
CA SER A 101 5.16 14.43 -6.67
C SER A 101 4.91 15.61 -5.73
N THR A 102 5.55 15.57 -4.56
CA THR A 102 5.59 16.70 -3.62
C THR A 102 6.70 17.68 -3.93
N ALA A 103 7.58 17.37 -4.88
CA ALA A 103 8.63 18.28 -5.30
C ALA A 103 8.05 19.61 -5.79
N SER A 104 8.86 20.64 -5.81
CA SER A 104 8.48 21.98 -6.31
C SER A 104 7.98 21.96 -7.76
N ARG A 105 8.38 20.95 -8.51
CA ARG A 105 7.94 20.70 -9.88
C ARG A 105 7.40 19.27 -9.98
N SER A 106 6.07 19.14 -9.99
CA SER A 106 5.35 17.91 -10.26
C SER A 106 5.00 17.84 -11.76
N ALA A 107 5.03 16.64 -12.35
CA ALA A 107 4.63 16.46 -13.75
C ALA A 107 3.15 16.79 -13.97
N ASP A 108 2.32 16.49 -12.98
CA ASP A 108 0.86 16.69 -13.03
C ASP A 108 0.28 16.21 -14.36
N ARG A 109 0.55 14.93 -14.67
CA ARG A 109 0.24 14.29 -15.93
C ARG A 109 -0.31 12.88 -15.70
N ILE A 110 -1.18 12.46 -16.61
CA ILE A 110 -1.57 11.06 -16.74
C ILE A 110 -1.05 10.57 -18.09
N THR A 111 -0.23 9.54 -18.05
CA THR A 111 0.36 8.88 -19.24
C THR A 111 -0.37 7.59 -19.52
N LEU A 112 -0.70 7.35 -20.79
CA LEU A 112 -1.29 6.11 -21.28
C LEU A 112 -0.20 5.23 -21.89
N PHE A 113 -0.28 3.95 -21.59
CA PHE A 113 0.45 2.88 -22.26
C PHE A 113 -0.55 1.88 -22.84
N ARG A 114 -0.33 1.49 -24.08
CA ARG A 114 -1.11 0.46 -24.79
C ARG A 114 -0.17 -0.59 -25.34
N ASP A 115 -0.56 -1.83 -25.18
CA ASP A 115 0.02 -3.01 -25.82
C ASP A 115 -0.96 -3.38 -26.96
N SER A 116 -0.63 -2.99 -28.21
CA SER A 116 -1.55 -3.11 -29.34
C SER A 116 -1.45 -4.49 -29.99
N ASP A 117 -0.32 -5.19 -29.85
CA ASP A 117 -0.06 -6.50 -30.45
C ASP A 117 -0.20 -7.67 -29.46
N GLY A 118 -0.38 -7.36 -28.15
CA GLY A 118 -0.65 -8.34 -27.10
C GLY A 118 0.59 -9.14 -26.67
N ASP A 119 1.80 -8.63 -26.93
CA ASP A 119 3.05 -9.31 -26.54
C ASP A 119 3.42 -9.12 -25.06
N GLY A 120 2.61 -8.32 -24.33
CA GLY A 120 2.80 -7.99 -22.93
C GLY A 120 3.74 -6.81 -22.70
N ARG A 121 4.08 -6.06 -23.75
CA ARG A 121 4.89 -4.83 -23.70
C ARG A 121 4.12 -3.68 -24.37
N PRO A 122 4.17 -2.47 -23.81
CA PRO A 122 3.51 -1.35 -24.47
C PRO A 122 4.30 -0.91 -25.70
N ASP A 123 3.63 -0.85 -26.84
CA ASP A 123 4.15 -0.30 -28.09
C ASP A 123 3.73 1.15 -28.32
N ARG A 124 2.83 1.66 -27.47
CA ARG A 124 2.34 3.04 -27.54
C ARG A 124 2.41 3.73 -26.19
N ARG A 125 2.92 4.98 -26.19
CA ARG A 125 2.93 5.87 -25.03
C ARG A 125 2.38 7.24 -25.44
N GLU A 126 1.37 7.74 -24.72
CA GLU A 126 0.71 9.01 -25.00
C GLU A 126 0.49 9.82 -23.74
N VAL A 127 0.43 11.15 -23.84
CA VAL A 127 -0.09 11.99 -22.77
C VAL A 127 -1.62 11.93 -22.82
N PHE A 128 -2.21 11.19 -21.88
CA PHE A 128 -3.66 10.98 -21.81
C PHE A 128 -4.40 12.23 -21.31
N LEU A 129 -3.87 12.84 -20.24
CA LEU A 129 -4.41 14.06 -19.65
C LEU A 129 -3.30 14.86 -18.96
N GLN A 130 -3.31 16.20 -19.14
CA GLN A 130 -2.35 17.10 -18.46
C GLN A 130 -2.99 18.42 -18.00
N ARG A 131 -4.24 18.69 -18.38
CA ARG A 131 -4.95 19.90 -17.96
C ARG A 131 -5.78 19.68 -16.72
N ASN A 132 -5.95 20.73 -15.91
CA ASN A 132 -6.72 20.72 -14.66
C ASN A 132 -6.21 19.65 -13.65
N LEU A 133 -4.94 19.26 -13.74
CA LEU A 133 -4.31 18.34 -12.81
C LEU A 133 -3.50 19.13 -11.78
N LYS A 134 -3.59 18.65 -10.53
CA LYS A 134 -2.85 19.17 -9.39
C LYS A 134 -2.50 18.02 -8.45
N LYS A 135 -1.32 17.46 -8.66
CA LYS A 135 -0.86 16.26 -7.98
C LYS A 135 -1.91 15.13 -8.08
N PRO A 136 -2.25 14.69 -9.30
CA PRO A 136 -3.23 13.62 -9.49
C PRO A 136 -2.75 12.31 -8.89
N LEU A 137 -3.69 11.50 -8.35
CA LEU A 137 -3.38 10.14 -7.92
C LEU A 137 -4.49 9.17 -8.34
N GLY A 138 -5.59 9.10 -7.60
CA GLY A 138 -6.66 8.16 -7.85
C GLY A 138 -7.34 8.41 -9.19
N MET A 139 -7.58 7.33 -9.92
CA MET A 139 -8.26 7.35 -11.21
C MET A 139 -9.33 6.27 -11.24
N GLN A 140 -10.44 6.52 -11.93
CA GLN A 140 -11.54 5.58 -12.09
C GLN A 140 -12.25 5.80 -13.42
N VAL A 141 -12.77 4.73 -14.00
CA VAL A 141 -13.70 4.78 -15.14
C VAL A 141 -15.06 4.28 -14.67
N ILE A 142 -16.13 5.06 -14.91
CA ILE A 142 -17.51 4.66 -14.69
C ILE A 142 -18.28 4.96 -15.98
N GLY A 143 -18.74 3.93 -16.67
CA GLY A 143 -19.40 4.08 -17.97
C GLY A 143 -18.53 4.87 -18.96
N GLN A 144 -19.07 5.96 -19.49
CA GLN A 144 -18.38 6.85 -20.42
C GLN A 144 -17.78 8.09 -19.73
N ARG A 145 -17.29 7.92 -18.52
CA ARG A 145 -16.67 8.98 -17.72
C ARG A 145 -15.35 8.51 -17.12
N PHE A 146 -14.34 9.35 -17.23
CA PHE A 146 -13.06 9.23 -16.56
C PHE A 146 -13.02 10.19 -15.37
N TYR A 147 -12.64 9.67 -14.22
CA TYR A 147 -12.51 10.42 -12.97
C TYR A 147 -11.05 10.46 -12.55
N VAL A 148 -10.62 11.60 -12.02
CA VAL A 148 -9.30 11.75 -11.42
C VAL A 148 -9.39 12.58 -10.14
N ALA A 149 -8.75 12.08 -9.07
CA ALA A 149 -8.60 12.83 -7.84
C ALA A 149 -7.28 13.60 -7.85
N ASN A 150 -7.42 14.92 -7.82
CA ASN A 150 -6.37 15.85 -7.47
C ASN A 150 -6.30 16.04 -5.95
N THR A 151 -5.24 16.66 -5.44
CA THR A 151 -5.15 17.00 -4.01
C THR A 151 -6.35 17.82 -3.53
N ASP A 152 -6.89 18.71 -4.35
CA ASP A 152 -7.93 19.68 -3.98
C ASP A 152 -9.33 19.38 -4.53
N GLY A 153 -9.52 18.22 -5.14
CA GLY A 153 -10.85 17.86 -5.64
C GLY A 153 -10.87 16.72 -6.63
N VAL A 154 -12.06 16.25 -6.93
CA VAL A 154 -12.31 15.22 -7.93
C VAL A 154 -12.83 15.87 -9.21
N TRP A 155 -12.22 15.51 -10.32
CA TRP A 155 -12.58 15.96 -11.65
C TRP A 155 -13.15 14.81 -12.47
N ARG A 156 -14.11 15.10 -13.34
CA ARG A 156 -14.78 14.17 -14.24
C ARG A 156 -14.64 14.65 -15.69
N TYR A 157 -14.36 13.73 -16.60
CA TYR A 157 -14.18 14.01 -18.03
C TYR A 157 -15.02 13.07 -18.89
N PRO A 158 -15.49 13.48 -20.07
CA PRO A 158 -15.98 12.56 -21.09
C PRO A 158 -14.87 11.57 -21.49
N TYR A 159 -15.22 10.30 -21.63
CA TYR A 159 -14.30 9.22 -21.99
C TYR A 159 -15.03 8.14 -22.78
N GLN A 160 -14.35 7.58 -23.77
CA GLN A 160 -14.76 6.38 -24.48
C GLN A 160 -13.67 5.32 -24.35
N PRO A 161 -14.02 4.02 -24.15
CA PRO A 161 -13.05 2.95 -24.18
C PRO A 161 -12.21 3.00 -25.47
N GLY A 162 -10.89 3.00 -25.32
CA GLY A 162 -9.96 3.13 -26.44
C GLY A 162 -9.50 4.54 -26.75
N ASP A 163 -10.03 5.57 -26.07
CA ASP A 163 -9.47 6.92 -26.17
C ASP A 163 -8.02 6.91 -25.70
N ILE A 164 -7.14 7.52 -26.52
CA ILE A 164 -5.71 7.65 -26.21
C ILE A 164 -5.37 8.97 -25.53
N ARG A 165 -6.33 9.88 -25.49
CA ARG A 165 -6.27 11.19 -24.83
C ARG A 165 -7.65 11.72 -24.53
N ILE A 166 -7.78 12.46 -23.46
CA ILE A 166 -9.01 13.17 -23.12
C ILE A 166 -9.12 14.43 -24.01
N ALA A 167 -10.13 14.49 -24.85
CA ALA A 167 -10.39 15.63 -25.74
C ALA A 167 -11.33 16.67 -25.10
N GLY A 168 -12.36 16.21 -24.37
CA GLY A 168 -13.40 17.06 -23.79
C GLY A 168 -12.95 17.85 -22.56
N GLU A 169 -13.69 18.91 -22.21
CA GLU A 169 -13.46 19.68 -21.01
C GLU A 169 -13.85 18.88 -19.76
N GLY A 170 -13.09 19.10 -18.66
CA GLY A 170 -13.36 18.51 -17.37
C GLY A 170 -14.31 19.35 -16.53
N GLU A 171 -14.98 18.68 -15.64
CA GLU A 171 -15.84 19.26 -14.61
C GLU A 171 -15.31 18.88 -13.24
N LYS A 172 -15.12 19.85 -12.34
CA LYS A 172 -14.82 19.58 -10.94
C LYS A 172 -16.12 19.24 -10.23
N ILE A 173 -16.28 17.99 -9.80
CA ILE A 173 -17.51 17.49 -9.19
C ILE A 173 -17.48 17.51 -7.67
N LEU A 174 -16.30 17.58 -7.06
CA LEU A 174 -16.14 17.55 -5.60
C LEU A 174 -14.92 18.36 -5.19
N ASP A 175 -15.07 19.27 -4.23
CA ASP A 175 -13.97 19.93 -3.56
C ASP A 175 -13.44 19.06 -2.42
N LEU A 176 -12.11 18.97 -2.27
CA LEU A 176 -11.45 18.24 -1.19
C LEU A 176 -10.56 19.17 -0.37
N PRO A 177 -10.41 18.91 0.95
CA PRO A 177 -9.57 19.74 1.80
C PRO A 177 -8.10 19.64 1.36
N ALA A 178 -7.50 20.79 0.98
CA ALA A 178 -6.13 20.88 0.50
C ALA A 178 -5.38 22.11 1.01
N GLY A 179 -6.05 22.98 1.77
CA GLY A 179 -5.47 24.18 2.34
C GLY A 179 -4.63 23.92 3.59
N GLY A 180 -3.83 24.91 3.98
CA GLY A 180 -3.00 24.85 5.17
C GLY A 180 -1.89 23.80 5.09
N TYR A 181 -1.52 23.23 6.21
CA TYR A 181 -0.61 22.09 6.28
C TYR A 181 -1.29 20.85 5.70
N ASN A 182 -0.70 20.23 4.70
CA ASN A 182 -1.29 19.14 3.95
C ASN A 182 -0.23 18.04 3.68
N ASN A 183 0.21 17.39 4.74
CA ASN A 183 1.27 16.38 4.68
C ASN A 183 0.87 15.19 3.79
N HIS A 184 -0.35 14.68 3.98
CA HIS A 184 -0.88 13.61 3.14
C HIS A 184 -1.72 14.22 2.01
N TRP A 185 -1.05 14.49 0.91
CA TRP A 185 -1.62 15.19 -0.25
C TRP A 185 -2.37 14.30 -1.23
N THR A 186 -2.19 12.97 -1.14
CA THR A 186 -2.80 12.00 -2.03
C THR A 186 -4.30 11.85 -1.78
N ARG A 187 -5.06 11.65 -2.86
CA ARG A 187 -6.50 11.33 -2.85
C ARG A 187 -6.71 10.16 -3.79
N ASN A 188 -7.33 9.09 -3.32
CA ASN A 188 -7.61 7.94 -4.17
C ASN A 188 -9.09 7.79 -4.43
N LEU A 189 -9.43 7.07 -5.50
CA LEU A 189 -10.80 6.80 -5.95
C LEU A 189 -11.04 5.30 -6.09
N LEU A 190 -12.23 4.87 -5.73
CA LEU A 190 -12.74 3.53 -6.00
C LEU A 190 -14.25 3.60 -6.25
N ALA A 191 -14.73 3.11 -7.39
CA ALA A 191 -16.15 2.94 -7.63
C ALA A 191 -16.66 1.62 -7.04
N ASN A 192 -17.92 1.57 -6.63
CA ASN A 192 -18.56 0.29 -6.40
C ASN A 192 -18.84 -0.43 -7.74
N VAL A 193 -19.21 -1.71 -7.65
CA VAL A 193 -19.30 -2.59 -8.82
C VAL A 193 -20.30 -2.10 -9.87
N ASP A 194 -21.41 -1.51 -9.44
CA ASP A 194 -22.47 -1.00 -10.34
C ASP A 194 -22.23 0.46 -10.78
N GLY A 195 -21.16 1.11 -10.28
CA GLY A 195 -20.84 2.49 -10.60
C GLY A 195 -21.79 3.54 -10.01
N SER A 196 -22.64 3.16 -9.07
CA SER A 196 -23.60 4.08 -8.43
C SER A 196 -22.98 4.93 -7.31
N LYS A 197 -21.80 4.54 -6.78
CA LYS A 197 -21.07 5.26 -5.75
C LYS A 197 -19.59 5.35 -6.07
N LEU A 198 -18.99 6.43 -5.60
CA LEU A 198 -17.56 6.70 -5.65
C LEU A 198 -17.04 6.90 -4.23
N TYR A 199 -16.01 6.15 -3.86
CA TYR A 199 -15.31 6.27 -2.58
C TYR A 199 -14.04 7.08 -2.78
N VAL A 200 -13.82 8.05 -1.88
CA VAL A 200 -12.68 8.97 -1.96
C VAL A 200 -11.89 8.88 -0.66
N SER A 201 -10.66 8.40 -0.72
CA SER A 201 -9.78 8.42 0.44
C SER A 201 -9.10 9.78 0.59
N VAL A 202 -9.06 10.27 1.82
CA VAL A 202 -8.47 11.57 2.18
C VAL A 202 -7.60 11.39 3.41
N GLY A 203 -6.28 11.49 3.26
CA GLY A 203 -5.36 11.42 4.38
C GLY A 203 -5.45 12.64 5.29
N SER A 204 -4.97 12.50 6.53
CA SER A 204 -4.88 13.61 7.49
C SER A 204 -4.03 14.77 6.96
N GLY A 205 -4.27 15.98 7.43
CA GLY A 205 -3.41 17.11 7.11
C GLY A 205 -2.05 17.02 7.80
N SER A 206 -2.03 16.42 9.00
CA SER A 206 -0.89 16.40 9.91
C SER A 206 -0.57 14.98 10.39
N ASN A 207 0.54 14.82 11.13
CA ASN A 207 0.93 13.52 11.69
C ASN A 207 -0.04 13.04 12.79
N ILE A 208 -0.38 13.91 13.70
CA ILE A 208 -1.12 13.60 14.94
C ILE A 208 -2.13 14.69 15.35
N GLY A 209 -2.66 15.46 14.41
CA GLY A 209 -3.58 16.56 14.68
C GLY A 209 -2.90 17.79 15.30
N GLU A 210 -1.58 17.95 15.15
CA GLU A 210 -0.77 18.99 15.78
C GLU A 210 -1.10 20.42 15.32
N HIS A 211 -1.81 20.56 14.21
CA HIS A 211 -2.26 21.86 13.70
C HIS A 211 -3.72 22.18 14.03
N GLY A 212 -4.33 21.39 14.94
CA GLY A 212 -5.71 21.54 15.38
C GLY A 212 -6.71 20.73 14.54
N MET A 213 -7.71 20.19 15.21
CA MET A 213 -8.70 19.30 14.60
C MET A 213 -9.63 20.01 13.58
N ASP A 214 -9.78 21.33 13.65
CA ASP A 214 -10.52 22.10 12.64
C ASP A 214 -9.88 22.00 11.25
N ASN A 215 -8.57 21.75 11.18
CA ASN A 215 -7.84 21.50 9.94
C ASN A 215 -7.97 20.07 9.41
N GLU A 216 -8.54 19.18 10.21
CA GLU A 216 -8.70 17.76 9.89
C GLU A 216 -10.14 17.39 9.49
N VAL A 217 -11.01 18.38 9.33
CA VAL A 217 -12.39 18.16 8.86
C VAL A 217 -12.38 17.53 7.48
N ARG A 218 -13.12 16.42 7.30
CA ARG A 218 -13.18 15.59 6.07
C ARG A 218 -11.83 14.97 5.70
N ARG A 219 -10.91 14.81 6.66
CA ARG A 219 -9.59 14.16 6.49
C ARG A 219 -9.50 12.91 7.38
N ALA A 220 -8.43 12.15 7.22
CA ALA A 220 -8.24 10.85 7.88
C ALA A 220 -9.46 9.95 7.70
N ALA A 221 -9.98 9.88 6.46
CA ALA A 221 -11.31 9.39 6.18
C ALA A 221 -11.44 8.77 4.78
N ILE A 222 -12.46 7.97 4.62
CA ILE A 222 -13.03 7.60 3.33
C ILE A 222 -14.40 8.27 3.24
N LEU A 223 -14.60 9.06 2.20
CA LEU A 223 -15.87 9.69 1.85
C LEU A 223 -16.59 8.83 0.81
N GLU A 224 -17.92 8.79 0.86
CA GLU A 224 -18.76 8.19 -0.18
C GLU A 224 -19.58 9.30 -0.83
N VAL A 225 -19.59 9.34 -2.16
CA VAL A 225 -20.34 10.32 -2.95
C VAL A 225 -21.02 9.63 -4.14
N ASP A 226 -22.00 10.29 -4.73
CA ASP A 226 -22.51 9.88 -6.04
C ASP A 226 -21.51 10.23 -7.16
N PRO A 227 -21.58 9.61 -8.34
CA PRO A 227 -20.66 9.88 -9.45
C PRO A 227 -20.73 11.31 -10.01
N ASP A 228 -21.71 12.11 -9.59
CA ASP A 228 -21.81 13.54 -9.89
C ASP A 228 -21.29 14.43 -8.76
N GLY A 229 -20.73 13.83 -7.69
CA GLY A 229 -20.19 14.52 -6.54
C GLY A 229 -21.21 14.92 -5.47
N GLN A 230 -22.50 14.55 -5.67
CA GLN A 230 -23.56 14.86 -4.70
C GLN A 230 -23.64 13.83 -3.58
N HIS A 231 -24.46 14.11 -2.56
CA HIS A 231 -24.78 13.22 -1.44
C HIS A 231 -23.55 12.69 -0.70
N GLU A 232 -22.55 13.58 -0.47
CA GLU A 232 -21.37 13.23 0.29
C GLU A 232 -21.72 12.76 1.70
N THR A 233 -21.15 11.63 2.11
CA THR A 233 -21.23 11.11 3.46
C THR A 233 -19.86 10.64 3.94
N LEU A 234 -19.61 10.72 5.24
CA LEU A 234 -18.45 10.09 5.86
C LEU A 234 -18.69 8.58 5.91
N TYR A 235 -17.96 7.83 5.08
CA TYR A 235 -18.07 6.37 5.06
C TYR A 235 -17.36 5.75 6.27
N ALA A 236 -16.11 6.15 6.54
CA ALA A 236 -15.33 5.73 7.72
C ALA A 236 -14.32 6.82 8.10
N GLY A 237 -13.97 6.91 9.38
CA GLY A 237 -13.05 7.89 9.91
C GLY A 237 -11.96 7.30 10.79
N GLY A 238 -11.00 8.15 11.22
CA GLY A 238 -9.88 7.72 12.06
C GLY A 238 -8.83 6.89 11.32
N LEU A 239 -8.87 6.88 10.00
CA LEU A 239 -7.90 6.27 9.10
C LEU A 239 -6.83 7.31 8.77
N ARG A 240 -5.70 7.32 9.47
CA ARG A 240 -4.73 8.43 9.36
C ARG A 240 -4.41 8.82 7.91
N ASN A 241 -3.94 7.88 7.11
CA ASN A 241 -3.67 8.10 5.68
C ASN A 241 -4.08 6.88 4.86
N PRO A 242 -5.39 6.69 4.59
CA PRO A 242 -5.86 5.63 3.72
C PRO A 242 -5.49 5.99 2.28
N VAL A 243 -4.81 5.09 1.56
CA VAL A 243 -4.39 5.35 0.18
C VAL A 243 -4.94 4.31 -0.77
N GLY A 244 -4.44 3.08 -0.74
CA GLY A 244 -4.94 2.00 -1.56
C GLY A 244 -6.31 1.54 -1.10
N MET A 245 -7.27 1.47 -2.01
CA MET A 245 -8.61 0.92 -1.79
C MET A 245 -8.92 -0.13 -2.85
N ALA A 246 -9.53 -1.23 -2.45
CA ALA A 246 -9.96 -2.27 -3.38
C ALA A 246 -11.10 -3.11 -2.79
N TRP A 247 -11.93 -3.68 -3.66
CA TRP A 247 -12.93 -4.68 -3.27
C TRP A 247 -12.28 -6.06 -3.20
N ALA A 248 -12.47 -6.80 -2.10
CA ALA A 248 -12.03 -8.18 -2.04
C ALA A 248 -12.79 -9.02 -3.08
N PRO A 249 -12.09 -9.85 -3.89
CA PRO A 249 -12.70 -10.62 -4.96
C PRO A 249 -13.88 -11.48 -4.48
N GLY A 250 -14.98 -11.45 -5.24
CA GLY A 250 -16.20 -12.19 -4.92
C GLY A 250 -17.02 -11.67 -3.73
N THR A 251 -16.68 -10.49 -3.22
CA THR A 251 -17.36 -9.84 -2.10
C THR A 251 -17.73 -8.38 -2.41
N GLN A 252 -18.47 -7.76 -1.49
CA GLN A 252 -18.68 -6.30 -1.46
C GLN A 252 -17.95 -5.64 -0.28
N THR A 253 -16.90 -6.28 0.20
CA THR A 253 -16.10 -5.76 1.32
C THR A 253 -15.03 -4.83 0.79
N LEU A 254 -15.09 -3.57 1.20
CA LEU A 254 -14.07 -2.58 0.93
C LEU A 254 -12.85 -2.83 1.83
N TRP A 255 -11.68 -2.86 1.24
CA TRP A 255 -10.40 -2.94 1.94
C TRP A 255 -9.57 -1.70 1.66
N THR A 256 -8.77 -1.28 2.64
CA THR A 256 -7.81 -0.18 2.49
C THR A 256 -6.51 -0.49 3.18
N VAL A 257 -5.42 0.07 2.67
CA VAL A 257 -4.14 0.16 3.37
C VAL A 257 -4.00 1.54 3.98
N VAL A 258 -3.50 1.60 5.21
CA VAL A 258 -3.32 2.83 5.97
C VAL A 258 -1.86 2.98 6.37
N ASN A 259 -1.30 4.12 6.00
CA ASN A 259 0.01 4.55 6.49
C ASN A 259 -0.18 5.31 7.80
N GLU A 260 0.35 4.74 8.88
CA GLU A 260 0.13 5.19 10.24
C GLU A 260 1.10 6.27 10.71
N ARG A 261 0.86 6.73 11.95
CA ARG A 261 1.58 7.86 12.54
C ARG A 261 3.05 7.54 12.85
N ASP A 262 3.86 8.58 12.75
CA ASP A 262 5.27 8.56 13.10
C ASP A 262 5.52 9.00 14.56
N ARG A 263 6.73 8.79 15.06
CA ARG A 263 7.26 9.31 16.33
C ARG A 263 6.64 8.68 17.57
N LEU A 264 6.54 7.35 17.58
CA LEU A 264 6.29 6.52 18.76
C LEU A 264 7.32 5.39 18.93
N GLY A 265 8.49 5.54 18.34
CA GLY A 265 9.54 4.51 18.29
C GLY A 265 9.56 3.78 16.93
N ASP A 266 10.56 2.93 16.76
CA ASP A 266 10.78 2.21 15.49
C ASP A 266 9.67 1.18 15.18
N GLU A 267 9.08 0.57 16.21
CA GLU A 267 8.12 -0.53 16.05
C GLU A 267 6.65 -0.09 16.21
N LEU A 268 6.40 1.23 16.38
CA LEU A 268 5.06 1.83 16.48
C LEU A 268 4.89 3.04 15.55
N VAL A 269 3.76 3.16 14.89
CA VAL A 269 2.56 2.30 14.85
C VAL A 269 2.65 1.47 13.59
N PRO A 270 2.28 0.18 13.61
CA PRO A 270 2.24 -0.60 12.38
C PRO A 270 1.27 0.01 11.37
N ASP A 271 1.72 0.19 10.13
CA ASP A 271 0.82 0.31 8.98
C ASP A 271 -0.08 -0.91 8.92
N TYR A 272 -1.23 -0.83 8.29
CA TYR A 272 -2.14 -1.95 8.25
C TYR A 272 -2.97 -2.05 6.97
N LEU A 273 -3.42 -3.26 6.69
CA LEU A 273 -4.51 -3.57 5.76
C LEU A 273 -5.75 -3.93 6.59
N THR A 274 -6.89 -3.31 6.29
CA THR A 274 -8.13 -3.57 7.01
C THR A 274 -9.35 -3.49 6.11
N HIS A 275 -10.38 -4.28 6.43
CA HIS A 275 -11.71 -4.06 5.88
C HIS A 275 -12.30 -2.77 6.46
N VAL A 276 -13.13 -2.11 5.67
CA VAL A 276 -13.72 -0.83 6.06
C VAL A 276 -15.22 -0.98 6.22
N GLU A 277 -15.69 -0.75 7.44
CA GLU A 277 -17.12 -0.75 7.74
C GLU A 277 -17.70 0.65 7.68
N ARG A 278 -18.91 0.77 7.13
CA ARG A 278 -19.66 2.04 7.14
C ARG A 278 -19.89 2.52 8.58
N GLY A 279 -19.50 3.78 8.87
CA GLY A 279 -19.54 4.36 10.20
C GLY A 279 -18.42 3.90 11.12
N GLY A 280 -17.46 3.07 10.62
CA GLY A 280 -16.31 2.62 11.40
C GLY A 280 -15.36 3.76 11.77
N PHE A 281 -14.78 3.68 12.97
CA PHE A 281 -13.73 4.56 13.44
C PHE A 281 -12.47 3.75 13.75
N TYR A 282 -11.31 4.17 13.19
CA TYR A 282 -10.05 3.40 13.24
C TYR A 282 -8.98 4.05 14.13
N GLY A 283 -9.35 5.02 14.94
CA GLY A 283 -8.59 5.54 16.09
C GLY A 283 -7.98 6.92 15.89
N TRP A 284 -7.35 7.20 14.75
CA TRP A 284 -6.62 8.47 14.58
C TRP A 284 -7.52 9.71 14.80
N PRO A 285 -7.06 10.75 15.52
CA PRO A 285 -5.75 10.88 16.15
C PRO A 285 -5.71 10.43 17.61
N TYR A 286 -6.84 9.99 18.20
CA TYR A 286 -6.98 9.74 19.64
C TYR A 286 -6.51 8.36 20.08
N ALA A 287 -6.49 7.42 19.16
CA ALA A 287 -6.03 6.05 19.38
C ALA A 287 -5.28 5.53 18.15
N TYR A 288 -4.53 4.45 18.31
CA TYR A 288 -3.80 3.75 17.27
C TYR A 288 -3.99 2.25 17.41
N PHE A 289 -4.04 1.54 16.28
CA PHE A 289 -4.15 0.09 16.17
C PHE A 289 -5.20 -0.55 17.10
N GLY A 290 -6.41 0.00 17.11
CA GLY A 290 -7.48 -0.34 18.05
C GLY A 290 -7.53 0.64 19.24
N PRO A 291 -8.06 0.22 20.40
CA PRO A 291 -8.30 1.11 21.53
C PRO A 291 -7.05 1.47 22.36
N HIS A 292 -5.89 1.60 21.71
CA HIS A 292 -4.66 2.04 22.35
C HIS A 292 -4.58 3.56 22.29
N GLU A 293 -4.76 4.21 23.43
CA GLU A 293 -4.82 5.67 23.50
C GLU A 293 -3.50 6.33 23.08
N ASP A 294 -3.58 7.33 22.19
CA ASP A 294 -2.40 8.09 21.81
C ASP A 294 -1.91 8.95 23.00
N PRO A 295 -0.66 8.78 23.46
CA PRO A 295 -0.17 9.42 24.68
C PRO A 295 -0.20 10.96 24.60
N ARG A 296 -0.18 11.55 23.40
CA ARG A 296 -0.24 12.98 23.21
C ARG A 296 -1.64 13.56 23.45
N LEU A 297 -2.68 12.78 23.20
CA LEU A 297 -4.08 13.20 23.32
C LEU A 297 -4.81 12.46 24.45
N ALA A 298 -4.04 11.90 25.39
CA ALA A 298 -4.58 11.10 26.50
C ALA A 298 -5.69 11.85 27.26
N GLY A 299 -6.81 11.15 27.49
CA GLY A 299 -7.99 11.66 28.19
C GLY A 299 -8.90 12.58 27.38
N GLN A 300 -8.55 12.97 26.15
CA GLN A 300 -9.35 13.95 25.40
C GLN A 300 -10.65 13.37 24.81
N ARG A 301 -10.61 12.13 24.30
CA ARG A 301 -11.78 11.49 23.67
C ARG A 301 -11.87 9.99 24.03
N PRO A 302 -12.09 9.68 25.32
CA PRO A 302 -12.16 8.28 25.76
C PRO A 302 -13.34 7.52 25.16
N ASP A 303 -14.35 8.20 24.65
CA ASP A 303 -15.43 7.63 23.85
C ASP A 303 -14.91 7.06 22.52
N LEU A 304 -14.19 7.83 21.74
CA LEU A 304 -13.62 7.42 20.46
C LEU A 304 -12.50 6.40 20.62
N VAL A 305 -11.70 6.48 21.69
CA VAL A 305 -10.68 5.45 21.99
C VAL A 305 -11.34 4.09 22.14
N ARG A 306 -12.46 3.99 22.88
CA ARG A 306 -13.18 2.71 23.04
C ARG A 306 -13.85 2.20 21.76
N GLU A 307 -14.21 3.09 20.85
CA GLU A 307 -14.84 2.75 19.57
C GLU A 307 -13.81 2.37 18.49
N ALA A 308 -12.52 2.66 18.73
CA ALA A 308 -11.46 2.42 17.75
C ALA A 308 -11.34 0.93 17.39
N ARG A 309 -11.48 0.62 16.11
CA ARG A 309 -11.42 -0.75 15.59
C ARG A 309 -10.00 -1.24 15.49
N VAL A 310 -9.79 -2.50 15.83
CA VAL A 310 -8.51 -3.19 15.60
C VAL A 310 -8.40 -3.51 14.11
N PRO A 311 -7.30 -3.11 13.44
CA PRO A 311 -7.06 -3.49 12.05
C PRO A 311 -6.85 -4.99 11.86
N ASP A 312 -7.13 -5.49 10.64
CA ASP A 312 -7.09 -6.92 10.35
C ASP A 312 -5.67 -7.48 10.22
N VAL A 313 -4.79 -6.78 9.49
CA VAL A 313 -3.45 -7.27 9.16
C VAL A 313 -2.41 -6.18 9.39
N PRO A 314 -1.50 -6.36 10.36
CA PRO A 314 -0.36 -5.47 10.53
C PRO A 314 0.62 -5.63 9.36
N LEU A 315 1.17 -4.50 8.87
CA LEU A 315 2.09 -4.45 7.73
C LEU A 315 3.52 -4.00 8.11
N GLY A 316 3.78 -3.88 9.42
CA GLY A 316 5.02 -3.33 9.96
C GLY A 316 4.98 -1.82 10.13
N ALA A 317 5.68 -1.31 11.14
CA ALA A 317 5.74 0.13 11.40
C ALA A 317 6.58 0.84 10.34
N HIS A 318 6.16 2.07 9.97
CA HIS A 318 6.88 2.97 9.07
C HIS A 318 7.14 2.43 7.65
N THR A 319 6.45 1.37 7.22
CA THR A 319 6.67 0.79 5.88
C THR A 319 6.16 1.67 4.75
N ALA A 320 5.35 2.68 5.06
CA ALA A 320 4.63 3.53 4.13
C ALA A 320 3.83 2.70 3.11
N SER A 321 2.93 1.87 3.62
CA SER A 321 2.03 1.03 2.83
C SER A 321 1.00 1.89 2.11
N LEU A 322 1.08 1.95 0.76
CA LEU A 322 0.30 2.87 -0.07
C LEU A 322 -0.53 2.16 -1.15
N GLY A 323 0.09 1.29 -1.94
CA GLY A 323 -0.59 0.58 -3.02
C GLY A 323 -1.39 -0.62 -2.54
N LEU A 324 -2.53 -0.92 -3.17
CA LEU A 324 -3.33 -2.11 -2.92
C LEU A 324 -3.95 -2.61 -4.21
N ALA A 325 -3.74 -3.89 -4.51
CA ALA A 325 -4.46 -4.60 -5.56
C ALA A 325 -4.72 -6.04 -5.15
N PHE A 326 -5.96 -6.52 -5.28
CA PHE A 326 -6.25 -7.94 -5.16
C PHE A 326 -5.93 -8.66 -6.47
N TYR A 327 -5.35 -9.85 -6.37
CA TYR A 327 -5.04 -10.68 -7.52
C TYR A 327 -6.24 -11.54 -7.91
N ASN A 328 -6.96 -11.12 -8.94
CA ASN A 328 -8.19 -11.74 -9.43
C ASN A 328 -8.01 -12.54 -10.73
N GLN A 329 -6.75 -12.87 -11.10
CA GLN A 329 -6.39 -13.62 -12.30
C GLN A 329 -5.88 -15.02 -11.94
N GLU A 330 -5.66 -15.87 -12.95
CA GLU A 330 -5.23 -17.27 -12.79
C GLU A 330 -3.77 -17.53 -13.15
N ALA A 331 -3.07 -16.55 -13.76
CA ALA A 331 -1.70 -16.74 -14.27
C ALA A 331 -0.67 -16.98 -13.15
N PHE A 332 -0.87 -16.42 -11.97
CA PHE A 332 0.01 -16.69 -10.82
C PHE A 332 -0.37 -18.01 -10.14
N PRO A 333 0.59 -18.67 -9.45
CA PRO A 333 0.32 -19.85 -8.64
C PRO A 333 -0.86 -19.65 -7.69
N GLU A 334 -1.57 -20.73 -7.37
CA GLU A 334 -2.79 -20.74 -6.54
C GLU A 334 -2.64 -19.97 -5.23
N LYS A 335 -1.46 -20.05 -4.61
CA LYS A 335 -1.12 -19.30 -3.38
C LYS A 335 -1.47 -17.82 -3.45
N TYR A 336 -1.35 -17.21 -4.63
CA TYR A 336 -1.52 -15.76 -4.83
C TYR A 336 -2.94 -15.35 -5.24
N ARG A 337 -3.77 -16.31 -5.66
CA ARG A 337 -5.12 -16.04 -6.17
C ARG A 337 -6.03 -15.56 -5.05
N GLY A 338 -6.73 -14.47 -5.29
CA GLY A 338 -7.58 -13.80 -4.31
C GLY A 338 -6.84 -13.01 -3.25
N GLY A 339 -5.50 -13.10 -3.16
CA GLY A 339 -4.69 -12.35 -2.19
C GLY A 339 -4.41 -10.92 -2.58
N ALA A 340 -3.89 -10.14 -1.65
CA ALA A 340 -3.64 -8.71 -1.80
C ALA A 340 -2.14 -8.40 -1.95
N PHE A 341 -1.77 -7.66 -3.00
CA PHE A 341 -0.46 -7.08 -3.19
C PHE A 341 -0.44 -5.63 -2.69
N ILE A 342 0.60 -5.27 -1.92
CA ILE A 342 0.70 -3.99 -1.23
C ILE A 342 2.04 -3.34 -1.55
N GLY A 343 2.00 -2.17 -2.19
CA GLY A 343 3.19 -1.36 -2.42
C GLY A 343 3.60 -0.63 -1.14
N GLN A 344 4.78 -0.96 -0.62
CA GLN A 344 5.38 -0.35 0.57
C GLN A 344 6.50 0.61 0.14
N HIS A 345 6.21 1.90 0.19
CA HIS A 345 7.09 2.97 -0.31
C HIS A 345 8.39 3.12 0.49
N GLY A 346 8.38 2.64 1.73
CA GLY A 346 9.54 2.61 2.60
C GLY A 346 9.68 3.79 3.55
N SER A 347 10.39 3.54 4.63
CA SER A 347 10.49 4.40 5.82
C SER A 347 11.33 5.66 5.60
N TRP A 348 11.08 6.64 6.48
CA TRP A 348 11.97 7.77 6.75
C TRP A 348 12.14 7.98 8.28
N ASN A 349 11.13 7.58 9.07
CA ASN A 349 11.13 7.69 10.54
C ASN A 349 11.35 6.30 11.17
N HIS A 350 12.56 5.80 11.03
CA HIS A 350 13.01 4.50 11.57
C HIS A 350 14.54 4.45 11.57
N SER A 351 15.15 3.75 12.51
CA SER A 351 16.62 3.58 12.60
C SER A 351 17.20 2.82 11.42
N SER A 352 16.40 1.96 10.80
CA SER A 352 16.75 1.19 9.59
C SER A 352 15.84 1.54 8.43
N LEU A 353 16.22 1.17 7.20
CA LEU A 353 15.31 1.19 6.07
C LEU A 353 14.37 -0.02 6.16
N VAL A 354 13.05 0.21 6.29
CA VAL A 354 12.01 -0.81 6.30
C VAL A 354 10.95 -0.51 5.23
N GLY A 355 10.21 -1.53 4.79
CA GLY A 355 9.37 -1.44 3.61
C GLY A 355 10.23 -1.56 2.33
N TYR A 356 10.09 -0.65 1.37
CA TYR A 356 10.79 -0.68 0.07
C TYR A 356 10.60 -2.01 -0.66
N GLN A 357 9.35 -2.48 -0.73
CA GLN A 357 8.98 -3.75 -1.33
C GLN A 357 7.52 -3.76 -1.76
N VAL A 358 7.14 -4.77 -2.51
CA VAL A 358 5.73 -5.17 -2.58
C VAL A 358 5.56 -6.33 -1.62
N ALA A 359 4.65 -6.17 -0.65
CA ALA A 359 4.22 -7.24 0.24
C ALA A 359 3.00 -7.97 -0.34
N PHE A 360 2.79 -9.20 0.09
CA PHE A 360 1.64 -10.03 -0.26
C PHE A 360 0.94 -10.51 1.01
N VAL A 361 -0.38 -10.40 1.04
CA VAL A 361 -1.22 -10.98 2.11
C VAL A 361 -2.10 -12.05 1.48
N PRO A 362 -1.99 -13.33 1.93
CA PRO A 362 -2.85 -14.40 1.44
C PRO A 362 -4.29 -14.21 1.92
N PHE A 363 -5.25 -14.46 1.02
CA PHE A 363 -6.67 -14.40 1.30
C PHE A 363 -7.36 -15.69 0.91
N GLU A 364 -8.44 -15.99 1.62
CA GLU A 364 -9.36 -17.06 1.26
C GLU A 364 -10.80 -16.56 1.48
N ARG A 365 -11.63 -16.66 0.44
CA ARG A 365 -13.05 -16.23 0.50
C ARG A 365 -13.26 -14.80 1.00
N GLY A 366 -12.38 -13.88 0.56
CA GLY A 366 -12.45 -12.46 0.92
C GLY A 366 -11.92 -12.09 2.30
N SER A 367 -11.32 -13.03 3.03
CA SER A 367 -10.72 -12.80 4.35
C SER A 367 -9.23 -13.15 4.36
N PRO A 368 -8.39 -12.41 5.11
CA PRO A 368 -6.97 -12.70 5.21
C PRO A 368 -6.75 -14.05 5.93
N LYS A 369 -5.81 -14.85 5.39
CA LYS A 369 -5.49 -16.19 5.87
C LYS A 369 -4.16 -16.28 6.62
N GLY A 370 -3.33 -15.26 6.51
CA GLY A 370 -2.00 -15.23 7.12
C GLY A 370 -1.42 -13.83 7.11
N PRO A 371 -0.28 -13.64 7.79
CA PRO A 371 0.41 -12.37 7.85
C PRO A 371 0.92 -11.94 6.47
N ALA A 372 1.31 -10.65 6.37
CA ALA A 372 1.99 -10.14 5.19
C ALA A 372 3.36 -10.82 5.01
N GLU A 373 3.69 -11.17 3.79
CA GLU A 373 4.98 -11.75 3.40
C GLU A 373 5.63 -10.94 2.28
N PRO A 374 6.97 -10.87 2.18
CA PRO A 374 7.66 -10.20 1.10
C PRO A 374 7.35 -10.86 -0.26
N PHE A 375 7.10 -10.05 -1.30
CA PHE A 375 6.88 -10.56 -2.66
C PHE A 375 7.90 -9.98 -3.65
N LEU A 376 7.95 -8.66 -3.83
CA LEU A 376 8.90 -8.04 -4.76
C LEU A 376 9.89 -7.18 -3.96
N GLN A 377 11.14 -7.56 -3.98
CA GLN A 377 12.22 -6.99 -3.15
C GLN A 377 13.37 -6.45 -4.00
N GLY A 378 14.46 -5.99 -3.36
CA GLY A 378 15.67 -5.50 -4.03
C GLY A 378 15.65 -4.01 -4.34
N PHE A 379 14.68 -3.26 -3.82
CA PHE A 379 14.66 -1.80 -3.94
C PHE A 379 15.71 -1.13 -3.03
N ILE A 380 16.09 -1.74 -1.92
CA ILE A 380 17.22 -1.30 -1.10
C ILE A 380 18.52 -1.77 -1.77
N ALA A 381 19.40 -0.82 -2.10
CA ALA A 381 20.69 -1.09 -2.72
C ALA A 381 21.80 -1.34 -1.67
N ASP A 382 21.86 -0.49 -0.65
CA ASP A 382 22.80 -0.61 0.49
C ASP A 382 22.13 -0.03 1.74
N ALA A 383 21.68 -0.91 2.62
CA ALA A 383 21.00 -0.50 3.85
C ALA A 383 21.93 0.32 4.78
N ASN A 384 23.23 0.03 4.82
CA ASN A 384 24.18 0.74 5.69
C ASN A 384 24.39 2.18 5.22
N LYS A 385 24.39 2.42 3.90
CA LYS A 385 24.53 3.75 3.33
C LYS A 385 23.19 4.49 3.18
N GLY A 386 22.07 3.82 3.42
CA GLY A 386 20.74 4.37 3.17
C GLY A 386 20.43 4.51 1.69
N GLU A 387 21.07 3.75 0.80
CA GLU A 387 20.90 3.84 -0.64
C GLU A 387 19.82 2.89 -1.12
N VAL A 388 18.97 3.40 -2.03
CA VAL A 388 17.87 2.64 -2.65
C VAL A 388 17.89 2.80 -4.17
N HIS A 389 17.50 1.75 -4.89
CA HIS A 389 17.34 1.81 -6.34
C HIS A 389 16.05 2.53 -6.73
N GLY A 390 14.98 2.34 -5.97
CA GLY A 390 13.64 2.85 -6.23
C GLY A 390 12.73 2.71 -5.02
N ARG A 391 11.46 3.10 -5.18
CA ARG A 391 10.43 3.07 -4.13
C ARG A 391 9.08 2.65 -4.73
N PRO A 392 8.59 1.43 -4.45
CA PRO A 392 7.33 0.96 -5.01
C PRO A 392 6.12 1.66 -4.38
N VAL A 393 5.11 1.98 -5.17
CA VAL A 393 3.88 2.67 -4.74
C VAL A 393 2.65 1.94 -5.23
N GLY A 394 2.12 2.35 -6.38
CA GLY A 394 0.93 1.77 -6.98
C GLY A 394 1.18 0.37 -7.51
N VAL A 395 0.19 -0.48 -7.36
CA VAL A 395 0.18 -1.85 -7.90
C VAL A 395 -1.12 -2.07 -8.67
N ALA A 396 -1.05 -2.79 -9.79
CA ALA A 396 -2.23 -3.13 -10.58
C ALA A 396 -2.04 -4.50 -11.27
N VAL A 397 -3.14 -5.18 -11.54
CA VAL A 397 -3.13 -6.48 -12.21
C VAL A 397 -3.64 -6.29 -13.65
N LEU A 398 -2.84 -6.72 -14.63
CA LEU A 398 -3.20 -6.69 -16.04
C LEU A 398 -4.19 -7.83 -16.39
N PRO A 399 -4.97 -7.70 -17.47
CA PRO A 399 -5.80 -8.80 -17.98
C PRO A 399 -5.02 -10.08 -18.29
N SER A 400 -3.73 -9.96 -18.65
CA SER A 400 -2.82 -11.09 -18.84
C SER A 400 -2.45 -11.83 -17.55
N GLY A 401 -2.85 -11.30 -16.39
CA GLY A 401 -2.45 -11.79 -15.08
C GLY A 401 -1.07 -11.30 -14.61
N ALA A 402 -0.39 -10.45 -15.35
CA ALA A 402 0.83 -9.82 -14.86
C ALA A 402 0.53 -8.76 -13.80
N LEU A 403 1.40 -8.63 -12.80
CA LEU A 403 1.36 -7.55 -11.82
C LEU A 403 2.25 -6.40 -12.30
N LEU A 404 1.69 -5.20 -12.34
CA LEU A 404 2.45 -3.96 -12.54
C LEU A 404 2.73 -3.29 -11.20
N VAL A 405 3.92 -2.71 -11.08
CA VAL A 405 4.36 -1.96 -9.91
C VAL A 405 4.96 -0.63 -10.35
N ALA A 406 4.40 0.47 -9.87
CA ALA A 406 4.96 1.80 -10.08
C ALA A 406 6.10 2.06 -9.08
N ASP A 407 7.25 2.43 -9.59
CA ASP A 407 8.43 2.83 -8.84
C ASP A 407 8.64 4.34 -9.05
N ASP A 408 8.14 5.15 -8.12
CA ASP A 408 8.11 6.61 -8.29
C ASP A 408 9.50 7.23 -8.26
N ALA A 409 10.40 6.70 -7.46
CA ALA A 409 11.76 7.20 -7.35
C ALA A 409 12.67 6.69 -8.48
N GLY A 410 12.40 5.49 -8.98
CA GLY A 410 13.11 4.91 -10.13
C GLY A 410 12.56 5.35 -11.49
N GLY A 411 11.42 6.06 -11.54
CA GLY A 411 10.78 6.49 -12.79
C GLY A 411 10.37 5.33 -13.70
N THR A 412 10.05 4.17 -13.13
CA THR A 412 9.90 2.90 -13.84
C THR A 412 8.58 2.21 -13.48
N LEU A 413 7.98 1.54 -14.45
CA LEU A 413 6.97 0.53 -14.20
C LEU A 413 7.62 -0.85 -14.32
N TRP A 414 7.52 -1.63 -13.27
CA TRP A 414 7.96 -3.03 -13.24
C TRP A 414 6.79 -3.96 -13.53
N GLN A 415 7.04 -4.98 -14.35
CA GLN A 415 6.10 -6.05 -14.63
C GLN A 415 6.61 -7.36 -14.02
N VAL A 416 5.74 -8.04 -13.26
CA VAL A 416 6.00 -9.37 -12.73
C VAL A 416 5.05 -10.34 -13.41
N ARG A 417 5.60 -11.41 -14.00
CA ARG A 417 4.85 -12.47 -14.67
C ARG A 417 5.23 -13.82 -14.08
N ALA A 418 4.32 -14.79 -14.11
CA ALA A 418 4.71 -16.18 -13.88
C ALA A 418 5.74 -16.62 -14.93
N ALA A 419 6.75 -17.39 -14.51
CA ALA A 419 7.68 -18.02 -15.45
C ALA A 419 6.93 -19.05 -16.31
N PRO A 420 7.34 -19.24 -17.56
CA PRO A 420 6.76 -20.25 -18.45
C PRO A 420 6.83 -21.66 -17.89
#